data_467881958e971fcbcefc4ff51661ff01
#
_entry.id   467881958e971fcbcefc4ff51661ff01
#
_cell.length_a   1.000
_cell.length_b   1.000
_cell.length_c   1.000
_cell.angle_alpha   90.00
_cell.angle_beta   90.00
_cell.angle_gamma   90.00
#
_symmetry.space_group_name_H-M   'P 1'
#
loop_
_entity.id
_entity.type
_entity.pdbx_description
1 polymer ?
#
loop_
_entity_poly.entity_id
_entity_poly.type
_entity_poly.pdbx_seq_one_letter_code
_entity_poly.pdbx_strand_id
1 'polypeptide(L)'
;MANNIYHYYVEGDDEKKVIDTLKTSMQLIISGKVDVFNVIERKFTRNQIMRLKQGTIVVLVFDTDTNQVDTLLENILFLQKQPIVKKVICVPQVKNLEDELLRSCNIKQIKELTGSKSNSNYKHDLIQHKNLSNALKTHGFNIEKFWCKDPS
;
A
#
# COMPACT_ATOMS: atom_id res chain seq x y z
N MET A 1 -6.89 -11.63 25.13
CA MET A 1 -6.17 -10.59 24.41
C MET A 1 -6.93 -10.13 23.18
N ALA A 2 -7.20 -8.87 23.08
CA ALA A 2 -7.87 -8.36 21.91
C ALA A 2 -6.88 -8.36 20.72
N ASN A 3 -7.28 -9.00 19.61
CA ASN A 3 -6.49 -8.97 18.40
C ASN A 3 -6.70 -7.64 17.70
N ASN A 4 -5.62 -7.05 17.21
CA ASN A 4 -5.70 -5.85 16.41
C ASN A 4 -6.24 -6.21 15.03
N ILE A 5 -7.18 -5.40 14.55
CA ILE A 5 -7.78 -5.57 13.22
C ILE A 5 -7.22 -4.48 12.33
N TYR A 6 -6.49 -4.87 11.29
CA TYR A 6 -5.88 -3.94 10.34
C TYR A 6 -6.70 -3.88 9.06
N HIS A 7 -6.85 -2.70 8.51
CA HIS A 7 -7.53 -2.48 7.24
C HIS A 7 -6.70 -1.49 6.42
N TYR A 8 -6.22 -1.95 5.27
CA TYR A 8 -5.36 -1.18 4.39
C TYR A 8 -6.20 -0.51 3.30
N TYR A 9 -5.94 0.77 3.06
CA TYR A 9 -6.47 1.48 1.90
C TYR A 9 -5.30 1.90 1.02
N VAL A 10 -5.33 1.50 -0.24
CA VAL A 10 -4.25 1.71 -1.20
C VAL A 10 -4.77 2.43 -2.43
N GLU A 11 -3.88 3.09 -3.19
CA GLU A 11 -4.30 3.93 -4.31
C GLU A 11 -4.84 3.16 -5.50
N GLY A 12 -4.26 1.99 -5.81
CA GLY A 12 -4.63 1.25 -7.01
C GLY A 12 -4.45 -0.24 -6.90
N ASP A 13 -4.81 -0.94 -7.97
CA ASP A 13 -4.76 -2.41 -8.01
C ASP A 13 -3.33 -2.95 -7.96
N ASP A 14 -2.34 -2.20 -8.43
CA ASP A 14 -0.95 -2.59 -8.35
C ASP A 14 -0.47 -2.62 -6.90
N GLU A 15 -0.78 -1.59 -6.10
CA GLU A 15 -0.48 -1.57 -4.68
C GLU A 15 -1.19 -2.72 -3.97
N LYS A 16 -2.46 -2.96 -4.29
CA LYS A 16 -3.22 -4.06 -3.69
C LYS A 16 -2.54 -5.40 -3.98
N LYS A 17 -2.10 -5.61 -5.21
CA LYS A 17 -1.42 -6.85 -5.60
C LYS A 17 -0.14 -7.07 -4.80
N VAL A 18 0.67 -6.03 -4.66
CA VAL A 18 1.91 -6.11 -3.89
C VAL A 18 1.63 -6.37 -2.42
N ILE A 19 0.71 -5.63 -1.82
CA ILE A 19 0.39 -5.77 -0.40
C ILE A 19 -0.21 -7.14 -0.10
N ASP A 20 -1.14 -7.64 -0.93
CA ASP A 20 -1.68 -8.98 -0.78
C ASP A 20 -0.58 -10.04 -0.85
N THR A 21 0.39 -9.86 -1.74
CA THR A 21 1.53 -10.76 -1.86
C THR A 21 2.41 -10.73 -0.61
N LEU A 22 2.75 -9.54 -0.13
CA LEU A 22 3.60 -9.38 1.05
C LEU A 22 2.93 -9.93 2.31
N LYS A 23 1.63 -9.76 2.43
CA LYS A 23 0.86 -10.15 3.62
C LYS A 23 0.56 -11.66 3.62
N THR A 24 0.15 -12.21 2.48
CA THR A 24 -0.36 -13.57 2.39
C THR A 24 0.71 -14.59 1.98
N SER A 25 1.36 -14.35 0.84
CA SER A 25 2.33 -15.30 0.30
C SER A 25 3.67 -15.25 1.01
N MET A 26 4.13 -14.06 1.38
CA MET A 26 5.45 -13.87 1.97
C MET A 26 5.40 -13.65 3.48
N GLN A 27 4.25 -13.26 4.02
CA GLN A 27 4.03 -13.03 5.46
C GLN A 27 5.03 -12.02 6.06
N LEU A 28 5.36 -10.99 5.30
CA LEU A 28 6.31 -9.95 5.71
C LEU A 28 5.65 -8.75 6.36
N ILE A 29 4.33 -8.58 6.20
CA ILE A 29 3.58 -7.49 6.82
C ILE A 29 2.36 -8.05 7.54
N ILE A 30 1.79 -7.24 8.43
CA ILE A 30 0.65 -7.64 9.25
C ILE A 30 -0.56 -7.90 8.35
N SER A 31 -1.26 -9.01 8.59
CA SER A 31 -2.45 -9.35 7.81
C SER A 31 -3.60 -8.40 8.10
N GLY A 32 -4.44 -8.20 7.10
CA GLY A 32 -5.60 -7.33 7.18
C GLY A 32 -6.28 -7.24 5.83
N LYS A 33 -7.49 -6.71 5.80
CA LYS A 33 -8.20 -6.50 4.56
C LYS A 33 -7.56 -5.36 3.78
N VAL A 34 -7.58 -5.45 2.45
CA VAL A 34 -7.01 -4.42 1.57
C VAL A 34 -8.08 -3.95 0.60
N ASP A 35 -8.38 -2.66 0.61
CA ASP A 35 -9.30 -2.04 -0.33
C ASP A 35 -8.60 -0.96 -1.13
N VAL A 36 -8.98 -0.83 -2.39
CA VAL A 36 -8.47 0.24 -3.26
C VAL A 36 -9.28 1.50 -3.01
N PHE A 37 -8.61 2.54 -2.55
CA PHE A 37 -9.22 3.84 -2.32
C PHE A 37 -8.13 4.90 -2.27
N ASN A 38 -8.16 5.84 -3.22
CA ASN A 38 -7.14 6.89 -3.29
C ASN A 38 -7.46 8.01 -2.31
N VAL A 39 -6.78 8.00 -1.16
CA VAL A 39 -7.02 8.97 -0.08
C VAL A 39 -6.49 10.36 -0.38
N ILE A 40 -5.69 10.51 -1.42
CA ILE A 40 -5.21 11.83 -1.89
C ILE A 40 -6.30 12.55 -2.66
N GLU A 41 -7.11 11.82 -3.43
CA GLU A 41 -8.09 12.39 -4.33
C GLU A 41 -9.53 12.31 -3.83
N ARG A 42 -9.85 11.32 -3.01
CA ARG A 42 -11.23 11.03 -2.60
C ARG A 42 -11.39 11.08 -1.10
N LYS A 43 -12.56 11.58 -0.68
CA LYS A 43 -12.92 11.67 0.75
C LYS A 43 -13.64 10.42 1.20
N PHE A 44 -13.31 9.92 2.38
CA PHE A 44 -14.04 8.83 3.03
C PHE A 44 -15.48 9.23 3.28
N THR A 45 -16.38 8.27 3.15
CA THR A 45 -17.79 8.44 3.44
C THR A 45 -18.18 7.67 4.71
N ARG A 46 -19.31 8.04 5.28
CA ARG A 46 -19.85 7.32 6.44
C ARG A 46 -20.09 5.84 6.13
N ASN A 47 -20.53 5.52 4.91
CA ASN A 47 -20.79 4.13 4.53
C ASN A 47 -19.54 3.27 4.61
N GLN A 48 -18.38 3.82 4.24
CA GLN A 48 -17.11 3.08 4.34
C GLN A 48 -16.75 2.79 5.80
N ILE A 49 -16.99 3.75 6.69
CA ILE A 49 -16.71 3.59 8.12
C ILE A 49 -17.62 2.54 8.72
N MET A 50 -18.89 2.49 8.32
CA MET A 50 -19.86 1.52 8.85
C MET A 50 -19.49 0.07 8.51
N ARG A 51 -18.65 -0.14 7.52
CA ARG A 51 -18.17 -1.48 7.14
C ARG A 51 -17.00 -1.97 7.99
N LEU A 52 -16.42 -1.08 8.78
CA LEU A 52 -15.28 -1.44 9.63
C LEU A 52 -15.76 -2.12 10.91
N LYS A 53 -14.88 -2.96 11.45
CA LYS A 53 -15.14 -3.57 12.76
C LYS A 53 -14.66 -2.65 13.86
N GLN A 54 -15.28 -2.76 15.03
CA GLN A 54 -14.88 -1.97 16.19
C GLN A 54 -13.41 -2.25 16.52
N GLY A 55 -12.64 -1.20 16.72
CA GLY A 55 -11.22 -1.29 17.05
C GLY A 55 -10.30 -1.46 15.86
N THR A 56 -10.79 -1.13 14.64
CA THR A 56 -9.97 -1.22 13.44
C THR A 56 -8.83 -0.21 13.47
N ILE A 57 -7.63 -0.70 13.11
CA ILE A 57 -6.48 0.14 12.81
C ILE A 57 -6.47 0.37 11.30
N VAL A 58 -6.65 1.61 10.90
CA VAL A 58 -6.69 1.98 9.47
C VAL A 58 -5.29 2.33 9.01
N VAL A 59 -4.83 1.69 7.94
CA VAL A 59 -3.53 1.96 7.33
C VAL A 59 -3.74 2.60 5.97
N LEU A 60 -3.28 3.83 5.81
CA LEU A 60 -3.40 4.59 4.57
C LEU A 60 -2.07 4.53 3.83
N VAL A 61 -2.07 3.92 2.65
CA VAL A 61 -0.89 3.84 1.78
C VAL A 61 -1.11 4.77 0.60
N PHE A 62 -0.25 5.75 0.43
CA PHE A 62 -0.44 6.79 -0.59
C PHE A 62 0.88 7.28 -1.16
N ASP A 63 0.83 7.76 -2.40
CA ASP A 63 1.99 8.32 -3.08
C ASP A 63 2.28 9.73 -2.59
N THR A 64 3.54 10.12 -2.63
CA THR A 64 3.99 11.44 -2.21
C THR A 64 4.51 12.28 -3.39
N ASP A 65 4.16 11.90 -4.62
CA ASP A 65 4.59 12.60 -5.82
C ASP A 65 3.70 13.79 -6.18
N THR A 66 2.77 14.15 -5.31
CA THR A 66 1.91 15.32 -5.45
C THR A 66 2.01 16.22 -4.23
N ASN A 67 1.81 17.54 -4.44
CA ASN A 67 1.79 18.51 -3.36
C ASN A 67 0.39 18.73 -2.77
N GLN A 68 -0.62 18.05 -3.32
CA GLN A 68 -2.00 18.22 -2.88
C GLN A 68 -2.30 17.26 -1.74
N VAL A 69 -2.32 17.81 -0.52
CA VAL A 69 -2.51 17.00 0.69
C VAL A 69 -3.80 17.35 1.45
N ASP A 70 -4.59 18.28 0.94
CA ASP A 70 -5.79 18.75 1.67
C ASP A 70 -6.80 17.62 1.91
N THR A 71 -7.11 16.84 0.89
CA THR A 71 -8.05 15.71 1.01
C THR A 71 -7.50 14.65 1.96
N LEU A 72 -6.20 14.37 1.88
CA LEU A 72 -5.54 13.42 2.78
C LEU A 72 -5.69 13.86 4.24
N LEU A 73 -5.43 15.13 4.53
CA LEU A 73 -5.54 15.66 5.89
C LEU A 73 -6.98 15.57 6.40
N GLU A 74 -7.95 15.90 5.55
CA GLU A 74 -9.36 15.78 5.90
C GLU A 74 -9.74 14.32 6.20
N ASN A 75 -9.23 13.37 5.41
CA ASN A 75 -9.46 11.95 5.62
C ASN A 75 -8.88 11.47 6.94
N ILE A 76 -7.67 11.88 7.27
CA ILE A 76 -7.03 11.52 8.54
C ILE A 76 -7.85 12.02 9.72
N LEU A 77 -8.26 13.29 9.69
CA LEU A 77 -9.06 13.88 10.73
C LEU A 77 -10.43 13.21 10.86
N PHE A 78 -11.06 12.93 9.72
CA PHE A 78 -12.35 12.25 9.70
C PHE A 78 -12.26 10.87 10.36
N LEU A 79 -11.25 10.08 9.99
CA LEU A 79 -11.03 8.74 10.54
C LEU A 79 -10.73 8.79 12.04
N GLN A 80 -9.91 9.74 12.46
CA GLN A 80 -9.53 9.87 13.87
C GLN A 80 -10.72 10.19 14.78
N LYS A 81 -11.75 10.81 14.23
CA LYS A 81 -12.98 11.14 14.97
C LYS A 81 -13.95 9.99 15.09
N GLN A 82 -13.73 8.89 14.36
CA GLN A 82 -14.66 7.76 14.36
C GLN A 82 -14.38 6.83 15.54
N PRO A 83 -15.36 6.60 16.43
CA PRO A 83 -15.15 5.73 17.59
C PRO A 83 -14.74 4.30 17.21
N ILE A 84 -15.17 3.83 16.03
CA ILE A 84 -14.87 2.48 15.57
C ILE A 84 -13.40 2.33 15.14
N VAL A 85 -12.73 3.45 14.81
CA VAL A 85 -11.33 3.47 14.40
C VAL A 85 -10.46 3.65 15.64
N LYS A 86 -9.63 2.65 15.91
CA LYS A 86 -8.72 2.66 17.04
C LYS A 86 -7.52 3.58 16.79
N LYS A 87 -6.97 3.51 15.56
CA LYS A 87 -5.75 4.24 15.20
C LYS A 87 -5.67 4.41 13.70
N VAL A 88 -5.04 5.48 13.24
CA VAL A 88 -4.74 5.72 11.83
C VAL A 88 -3.23 5.71 11.66
N ILE A 89 -2.74 4.85 10.79
CA ILE A 89 -1.32 4.75 10.44
C ILE A 89 -1.17 5.22 9.00
N CYS A 90 -0.28 6.19 8.77
CA CYS A 90 0.02 6.67 7.44
C CYS A 90 1.30 6.03 6.93
N VAL A 91 1.26 5.50 5.70
CA VAL A 91 2.41 4.92 5.02
C VAL A 91 2.62 5.68 3.72
N PRO A 92 3.40 6.78 3.77
CA PRO A 92 3.73 7.51 2.55
C PRO A 92 4.74 6.71 1.73
N GLN A 93 4.39 6.41 0.48
CA GLN A 93 5.34 5.83 -0.46
C GLN A 93 6.21 6.97 -1.01
N VAL A 94 7.52 6.81 -0.96
CA VAL A 94 8.44 7.83 -1.48
C VAL A 94 8.23 7.88 -2.98
N LYS A 95 7.64 8.98 -3.46
CA LYS A 95 7.08 9.20 -4.78
C LYS A 95 5.91 8.26 -5.06
N ASN A 96 6.16 6.98 -5.37
CA ASN A 96 5.12 6.02 -5.73
C ASN A 96 5.60 4.57 -5.51
N LEU A 97 4.75 3.61 -5.85
CA LEU A 97 5.07 2.19 -5.70
C LEU A 97 6.27 1.77 -6.55
N GLU A 98 6.39 2.28 -7.77
CA GLU A 98 7.51 1.94 -8.65
C GLU A 98 8.84 2.26 -7.98
N ASP A 99 8.97 3.45 -7.40
CA ASP A 99 10.19 3.86 -6.72
C ASP A 99 10.44 3.03 -5.46
N GLU A 100 9.38 2.65 -4.75
CA GLU A 100 9.50 1.75 -3.61
C GLU A 100 10.10 0.41 -4.04
N LEU A 101 9.60 -0.16 -5.14
CA LEU A 101 10.10 -1.43 -5.66
C LEU A 101 11.50 -1.33 -6.21
N LEU A 102 11.82 -0.22 -6.90
CA LEU A 102 13.18 0.00 -7.39
C LEU A 102 14.19 0.07 -6.26
N ARG A 103 13.83 0.70 -5.15
CA ARG A 103 14.70 0.82 -4.00
C ARG A 103 14.86 -0.50 -3.25
N SER A 104 13.81 -1.30 -3.18
CA SER A 104 13.76 -2.52 -2.38
C SER A 104 14.17 -3.79 -3.12
N CYS A 105 14.34 -3.74 -4.44
CA CYS A 105 14.74 -4.86 -5.28
C CYS A 105 16.05 -4.58 -6.01
N ASN A 106 16.73 -5.64 -6.44
CA ASN A 106 17.96 -5.54 -7.23
C ASN A 106 17.62 -5.41 -8.73
N ILE A 107 16.99 -4.32 -9.08
CA ILE A 107 16.61 -4.02 -10.47
C ILE A 107 16.99 -2.58 -10.79
N LYS A 108 17.27 -2.31 -12.06
CA LYS A 108 17.57 -0.95 -12.55
C LYS A 108 16.34 -0.29 -13.15
N GLN A 109 15.44 -1.09 -13.71
CA GLN A 109 14.21 -0.61 -14.33
C GLN A 109 13.06 -1.48 -13.85
N ILE A 110 11.89 -0.87 -13.67
CA ILE A 110 10.75 -1.59 -13.11
C ILE A 110 10.28 -2.77 -13.98
N LYS A 111 10.49 -2.70 -15.29
CA LYS A 111 10.13 -3.80 -16.20
C LYS A 111 10.86 -5.09 -15.89
N GLU A 112 12.01 -5.02 -15.24
CA GLU A 112 12.79 -6.21 -14.90
C GLU A 112 12.10 -7.08 -13.85
N LEU A 113 11.35 -6.47 -12.95
CA LEU A 113 10.63 -7.20 -11.89
C LEU A 113 9.60 -8.15 -12.48
N THR A 114 8.85 -7.69 -13.47
CA THR A 114 7.73 -8.45 -14.05
C THR A 114 8.10 -9.15 -15.35
N GLY A 115 9.31 -8.93 -15.88
CA GLY A 115 9.71 -9.45 -17.18
C GLY A 115 8.97 -8.77 -18.32
N SER A 116 8.54 -7.54 -18.13
CA SER A 116 7.75 -6.80 -19.11
C SER A 116 8.60 -6.33 -20.28
N LYS A 117 7.96 -6.11 -21.42
CA LYS A 117 8.65 -5.60 -22.63
C LYS A 117 9.08 -4.15 -22.48
N SER A 118 8.33 -3.37 -21.68
CA SER A 118 8.62 -1.96 -21.44
C SER A 118 8.19 -1.59 -20.02
N ASN A 119 8.71 -0.46 -19.54
CA ASN A 119 8.30 0.04 -18.22
C ASN A 119 6.82 0.40 -18.16
N SER A 120 6.25 0.84 -19.28
CA SER A 120 4.83 1.17 -19.33
C SER A 120 3.91 -0.03 -19.19
N ASN A 121 4.38 -1.24 -19.49
CA ASN A 121 3.61 -2.48 -19.37
C ASN A 121 3.69 -3.10 -17.98
N TYR A 122 4.58 -2.62 -17.11
CA TYR A 122 4.84 -3.28 -15.84
C TYR A 122 3.61 -3.34 -14.93
N LYS A 123 2.83 -2.27 -14.89
CA LYS A 123 1.66 -2.21 -13.99
C LYS A 123 0.64 -3.28 -14.34
N HIS A 124 0.33 -3.42 -15.62
CA HIS A 124 -0.58 -4.46 -16.09
C HIS A 124 -0.03 -5.86 -15.79
N ASP A 125 1.24 -6.07 -16.10
CA ASP A 125 1.88 -7.37 -15.91
C ASP A 125 2.00 -7.73 -14.42
N LEU A 126 2.24 -6.74 -13.57
CA LEU A 126 2.29 -6.93 -12.12
C LEU A 126 0.94 -7.41 -11.59
N ILE A 127 -0.14 -6.75 -11.99
CA ILE A 127 -1.50 -7.08 -11.55
C ILE A 127 -1.87 -8.49 -12.01
N GLN A 128 -1.46 -8.88 -13.21
CA GLN A 128 -1.75 -10.19 -13.79
C GLN A 128 -0.76 -11.29 -13.39
N HIS A 129 0.29 -10.96 -12.64
CA HIS A 129 1.35 -11.90 -12.32
C HIS A 129 0.84 -13.03 -11.42
N LYS A 130 1.06 -14.27 -11.85
CA LYS A 130 0.55 -15.44 -11.12
C LYS A 130 1.39 -15.81 -9.90
N ASN A 131 2.66 -15.41 -9.88
CA ASN A 131 3.56 -15.74 -8.78
C ASN A 131 4.49 -14.56 -8.48
N LEU A 132 3.90 -13.47 -8.02
CA LEU A 132 4.65 -12.25 -7.72
C LEU A 132 5.64 -12.46 -6.56
N SER A 133 5.31 -13.32 -5.59
CA SER A 133 6.22 -13.60 -4.48
C SER A 133 7.55 -14.17 -4.98
N ASN A 134 7.50 -15.06 -5.97
CA ASN A 134 8.72 -15.62 -6.56
C ASN A 134 9.51 -14.55 -7.31
N ALA A 135 8.84 -13.68 -8.06
CA ALA A 135 9.50 -12.58 -8.76
C ALA A 135 10.20 -11.64 -7.79
N LEU A 136 9.56 -11.30 -6.69
CA LEU A 136 10.16 -10.44 -5.67
C LEU A 136 11.40 -11.12 -5.04
N LYS A 137 11.29 -12.39 -4.70
CA LYS A 137 12.41 -13.15 -4.13
C LYS A 137 13.58 -13.24 -5.11
N THR A 138 13.28 -13.52 -6.38
CA THR A 138 14.28 -13.66 -7.43
C THR A 138 15.07 -12.35 -7.61
N HIS A 139 14.40 -11.21 -7.45
CA HIS A 139 15.03 -9.90 -7.59
C HIS A 139 15.50 -9.30 -6.26
N GLY A 140 15.62 -10.13 -5.24
CA GLY A 140 16.24 -9.73 -3.97
C GLY A 140 15.44 -8.72 -3.15
N PHE A 141 14.11 -8.81 -3.19
CA PHE A 141 13.26 -7.90 -2.42
C PHE A 141 13.65 -7.86 -0.95
N ASN A 142 13.85 -6.66 -0.44
CA ASN A 142 14.21 -6.43 0.96
C ASN A 142 13.15 -5.57 1.62
N ILE A 143 12.37 -6.18 2.52
CA ILE A 143 11.29 -5.49 3.23
C ILE A 143 11.78 -4.29 4.05
N GLU A 144 13.01 -4.32 4.53
CA GLU A 144 13.56 -3.21 5.32
C GLU A 144 13.74 -1.94 4.50
N LYS A 145 13.80 -2.06 3.18
CA LYS A 145 13.91 -0.93 2.26
C LYS A 145 12.56 -0.49 1.69
N PHE A 146 11.53 -1.34 1.87
CA PHE A 146 10.19 -1.05 1.36
C PHE A 146 9.41 -0.26 2.41
N TRP A 147 8.79 0.83 1.98
CA TRP A 147 8.10 1.76 2.88
C TRP A 147 9.02 2.34 3.96
N CYS A 148 10.30 2.29 3.72
CA CYS A 148 11.26 2.89 4.62
C CYS A 148 11.14 4.41 4.52
N LYS A 149 10.72 5.05 5.59
CA LYS A 149 10.66 6.51 5.60
C LYS A 149 12.06 7.06 5.44
N ASP A 150 12.22 8.00 4.52
CA ASP A 150 13.47 8.73 4.41
C ASP A 150 13.68 9.48 5.71
N PRO A 151 14.75 9.21 6.44
CA PRO A 151 15.01 9.88 7.71
C PRO A 151 15.43 11.33 7.56
N SER A 152 15.71 11.76 6.35
CA SER A 152 16.11 13.15 6.13
C SER A 152 14.96 14.12 6.26
#